data_53cded593ab5347923800e4a8aa3c438
#
_entry.id   53cded593ab5347923800e4a8aa3c438
#
_cell.length_a   1.000
_cell.length_b   1.000
_cell.length_c   1.000
_cell.angle_alpha   90.00
_cell.angle_beta   90.00
_cell.angle_gamma   90.00
#
_symmetry.space_group_name_H-M   'P 1'
#
loop_
_entity.id
_entity.type
_entity.pdbx_description
1 polymer ?
#
loop_
_entity_poly.entity_id
_entity_poly.type
_entity_poly.pdbx_seq_one_letter_code
_entity_poly.pdbx_strand_id
1 'polypeptide(L)' 'MNKYELKYLLETLISSNDRLTDVAGKQTTHIAELWTEIGLKNEKINKLTNKIYELQDVIKSQRTKDMQEFFNPDRFDN' A
#
# COMPACT_ATOMS: atom_id res chain seq x y z
N MET A 1 34.67 -42.62 -2.32
CA MET A 1 33.43 -42.57 -1.51
C MET A 1 32.74 -43.94 -1.60
N ASN A 2 32.39 -44.51 -0.48
CA ASN A 2 31.67 -45.78 -0.51
C ASN A 2 30.18 -45.59 -0.72
N LYS A 3 29.48 -46.70 -0.95
CA LYS A 3 28.07 -46.72 -1.26
C LYS A 3 27.17 -46.09 -0.16
N TYR A 4 27.53 -46.28 1.11
CA TYR A 4 26.78 -45.77 2.26
C TYR A 4 26.95 -44.26 2.38
N GLU A 5 28.15 -43.77 2.17
CA GLU A 5 28.42 -42.32 2.19
C GLU A 5 27.68 -41.60 1.07
N LEU A 6 27.69 -42.20 -0.11
CA LEU A 6 26.94 -41.63 -1.26
C LEU A 6 25.45 -41.58 -0.97
N LYS A 7 24.90 -42.67 -0.43
CA LYS A 7 23.46 -42.69 -0.05
C LYS A 7 23.13 -41.63 0.96
N TYR A 8 23.96 -41.50 1.99
CA TYR A 8 23.75 -40.47 3.03
C TYR A 8 23.75 -39.05 2.44
N LEU A 9 24.71 -38.76 1.55
CA LEU A 9 24.79 -37.45 0.91
C LEU A 9 23.57 -37.17 0.04
N LEU A 10 23.09 -38.15 -0.73
CA LEU A 10 21.90 -38.00 -1.55
C LEU A 10 20.67 -37.73 -0.71
N GLU A 11 20.48 -38.46 0.37
CA GLU A 11 19.34 -38.27 1.28
C GLU A 11 19.39 -36.88 1.92
N THR A 12 20.58 -36.44 2.31
CA THR A 12 20.77 -35.10 2.91
C THR A 12 20.46 -34.00 1.89
N LEU A 13 20.89 -34.17 0.64
CA LEU A 13 20.61 -33.20 -0.42
C LEU A 13 19.12 -33.13 -0.74
N ILE A 14 18.44 -34.28 -0.80
CA ILE A 14 16.99 -34.33 -1.02
C ILE A 14 16.26 -33.61 0.08
N SER A 15 16.59 -33.89 1.35
CA SER A 15 15.98 -33.21 2.50
C SER A 15 16.19 -31.70 2.48
N SER A 16 17.41 -31.26 2.17
CA SER A 16 17.74 -29.85 2.06
C SER A 16 16.96 -29.17 0.94
N ASN A 17 16.88 -29.85 -0.22
CA ASN A 17 16.13 -29.33 -1.35
C ASN A 17 14.64 -29.22 -1.04
N ASP A 18 14.04 -30.18 -0.36
CA ASP A 18 12.64 -30.15 0.06
C ASP A 18 12.36 -28.98 0.99
N ARG A 19 13.27 -28.73 1.94
CA ARG A 19 13.14 -27.58 2.86
C ARG A 19 13.23 -26.25 2.13
N LEU A 20 14.18 -26.13 1.19
CA LEU A 20 14.34 -24.92 0.39
C LEU A 20 13.12 -24.66 -0.48
N THR A 21 12.57 -25.71 -1.08
CA THR A 21 11.33 -25.61 -1.87
C THR A 21 10.17 -25.14 -1.03
N ASP A 22 10.02 -25.67 0.19
CA ASP A 22 8.97 -25.27 1.12
C ASP A 22 9.10 -23.80 1.52
N VAL A 23 10.32 -23.36 1.86
CA VAL A 23 10.59 -21.96 2.21
C VAL A 23 10.32 -21.04 1.04
N ALA A 24 10.75 -21.42 -0.17
CA ALA A 24 10.50 -20.63 -1.37
C ALA A 24 8.99 -20.48 -1.63
N GLY A 25 8.23 -21.55 -1.45
CA GLY A 25 6.77 -21.52 -1.57
C GLY A 25 6.10 -20.58 -0.58
N LYS A 26 6.54 -20.62 0.68
CA LYS A 26 6.03 -19.73 1.73
C LYS A 26 6.37 -18.27 1.44
N GLN A 27 7.57 -18.01 0.96
CA GLN A 27 7.99 -16.66 0.58
C GLN A 27 7.16 -16.13 -0.59
N THR A 28 6.90 -16.95 -1.58
CA THR A 28 6.07 -16.58 -2.74
C THR A 28 4.66 -16.19 -2.28
N THR A 29 4.06 -16.97 -1.40
CA THR A 29 2.75 -16.68 -0.83
C THR A 29 2.77 -15.37 -0.05
N HIS A 30 3.79 -15.17 0.76
CA HIS A 30 3.95 -13.95 1.54
C HIS A 30 4.09 -12.70 0.65
N ILE A 31 4.87 -12.82 -0.42
CA ILE A 31 5.02 -11.73 -1.40
C ILE A 31 3.68 -11.39 -2.04
N ALA A 32 2.91 -12.40 -2.42
CA ALA A 32 1.58 -12.18 -3.01
C ALA A 32 0.64 -11.46 -2.03
N GLU A 33 0.66 -11.84 -0.76
CA GLU A 33 -0.12 -11.19 0.30
C GLU A 33 0.30 -9.72 0.47
N LEU A 34 1.60 -9.45 0.46
CA LEU A 34 2.13 -8.09 0.57
C LEU A 34 1.71 -7.23 -0.61
N TRP A 35 1.72 -7.76 -1.83
CA TRP A 35 1.25 -7.03 -3.01
C TRP A 35 -0.23 -6.68 -2.91
N THR A 36 -1.05 -7.61 -2.43
CA THR A 36 -2.48 -7.36 -2.19
C THR A 36 -2.67 -6.24 -1.16
N GLU A 37 -1.92 -6.29 -0.07
CA GLU A 37 -1.96 -5.28 0.98
C GLU A 37 -1.55 -3.90 0.46
N ILE A 38 -0.49 -3.84 -0.35
CA ILE A 38 -0.04 -2.60 -1.00
C ILE A 38 -1.15 -2.04 -1.90
N GLY A 39 -1.80 -2.89 -2.69
CA GLY A 39 -2.92 -2.47 -3.53
C GLY A 39 -4.05 -1.85 -2.74
N LEU A 40 -4.45 -2.47 -1.64
CA LEU A 40 -5.51 -1.94 -0.76
C LEU A 40 -5.12 -0.60 -0.13
N LYS A 41 -3.87 -0.47 0.30
CA LYS A 41 -3.37 0.77 0.88
C LYS A 41 -3.31 1.89 -0.17
N ASN A 42 -2.92 1.56 -1.40
CA ASN A 42 -2.90 2.53 -2.49
C ASN A 42 -4.31 3.04 -2.83
N GLU A 43 -5.31 2.17 -2.84
CA GLU A 43 -6.70 2.59 -3.01
C GLU A 43 -7.14 3.56 -1.92
N LYS A 44 -6.78 3.26 -0.68
CA LYS A 44 -7.10 4.12 0.46
C LYS A 44 -6.41 5.47 0.34
N ILE A 45 -5.14 5.49 -0.06
CA ILE A 45 -4.39 6.72 -0.30
C ILE A 45 -5.07 7.55 -1.38
N ASN A 46 -5.49 6.94 -2.48
CA ASN A 46 -6.17 7.63 -3.56
C ASN A 46 -7.50 8.26 -3.10
N LYS A 47 -8.28 7.53 -2.33
CA LYS A 47 -9.53 8.05 -1.76
C LYS A 47 -9.29 9.24 -0.84
N LEU A 48 -8.28 9.14 0.02
CA LEU A 48 -7.91 10.21 0.94
C LEU A 48 -7.39 11.42 0.19
N THR A 49 -6.59 11.22 -0.84
CA THR A 49 -6.06 12.28 -1.70
C THR A 49 -7.20 13.05 -2.37
N ASN A 50 -8.16 12.33 -2.95
CA ASN A 50 -9.33 12.94 -3.57
C ASN A 50 -10.15 13.75 -2.56
N LYS A 51 -10.32 13.21 -1.36
CA LYS A 51 -11.02 13.92 -0.29
C LYS A 51 -10.30 15.20 0.13
N ILE A 52 -8.97 15.18 0.17
CA ILE A 52 -8.18 16.36 0.47
C ILE A 52 -8.41 17.43 -0.60
N TYR A 53 -8.41 17.07 -1.88
CA TYR A 53 -8.69 18.01 -2.96
C TYR A 53 -10.09 18.59 -2.86
N GLU A 54 -11.09 17.77 -2.56
CA GLU A 54 -12.46 18.24 -2.36
C GLU A 54 -12.56 19.24 -1.21
N LEU A 55 -11.88 18.96 -0.10
CA LEU A 55 -11.87 19.84 1.07
C LEU A 55 -11.12 21.14 0.75
N GLN A 56 -10.04 21.09 0.00
CA GLN A 56 -9.32 22.28 -0.43
C GLN A 56 -10.21 23.18 -1.31
N ASP A 57 -10.98 22.59 -2.21
CA ASP A 57 -11.92 23.32 -3.04
C ASP A 57 -13.03 23.99 -2.20
N VAL A 58 -13.55 23.28 -1.21
CA VAL A 58 -14.55 23.83 -0.27
C VAL A 58 -13.96 25.02 0.49
N ILE A 59 -12.75 24.88 1.02
CA ILE A 59 -12.07 25.95 1.75
C ILE A 59 -11.85 27.16 0.84
N LYS A 60 -11.40 26.93 -0.37
CA LYS A 60 -11.17 28.00 -1.35
C LYS A 60 -12.46 28.74 -1.70
N SER A 61 -13.54 28.01 -1.91
CA SER A 61 -14.85 28.57 -2.18
C SER A 61 -15.36 29.40 -1.00
N GLN A 62 -15.18 28.90 0.21
CA GLN A 62 -15.58 29.59 1.42
C GLN A 62 -14.78 30.89 1.63
N ARG A 63 -13.47 30.87 1.39
CA ARG A 63 -12.64 32.07 1.44
C ARG A 63 -13.06 33.12 0.45
N THR A 64 -13.34 32.71 -0.77
CA THR A 64 -13.83 33.61 -1.83
C THR A 64 -15.15 34.26 -1.43
N LYS A 65 -16.06 33.46 -0.88
CA LYS A 65 -17.37 33.92 -0.41
C LYS A 65 -17.23 34.92 0.74
N ASP A 66 -16.39 34.62 1.70
CA ASP A 66 -16.14 35.50 2.86
C ASP A 66 -15.52 36.81 2.40
N MET A 67 -14.59 36.80 1.47
CA MET A 67 -13.99 37.99 0.91
C MET A 67 -15.00 38.83 0.15
N GLN A 68 -15.88 38.23 -0.63
CA GLN A 68 -16.93 38.92 -1.34
C GLN A 68 -17.92 39.61 -0.37
N GLU A 69 -18.29 38.94 0.71
CA GLU A 69 -19.12 39.53 1.75
C GLU A 69 -18.43 40.70 2.43
N PHE A 70 -17.13 40.55 2.72
CA PHE A 70 -16.35 41.60 3.36
C PHE A 70 -16.23 42.85 2.48
N PHE A 71 -16.08 42.70 1.18
CA PHE A 71 -15.92 43.81 0.22
C PHE A 71 -17.22 44.22 -0.46
N ASN A 72 -18.35 43.67 -0.02
CA ASN A 72 -19.65 44.02 -0.59
C ASN A 72 -20.06 45.43 -0.12
N PRO A 73 -20.28 46.39 -1.05
CA PRO A 73 -20.68 47.74 -0.70
C PRO A 73 -22.00 47.81 0.13
N ASP A 74 -22.93 46.92 -0.15
CA ASP A 74 -24.24 46.87 0.55
C ASP A 74 -24.10 46.56 2.04
N ARG A 75 -22.97 45.91 2.43
CA ARG A 75 -22.70 45.62 3.84
C ARG A 75 -22.53 46.86 4.69
N PHE A 76 -22.08 47.95 4.07
CA PHE A 76 -21.77 49.21 4.74
C PHE A 76 -22.90 50.27 4.60
N ASP A 77 -23.92 49.94 3.79
CA ASP A 77 -25.07 50.80 3.57
C ASP A 77 -26.19 50.46 4.52
N ASN A 78 -26.17 51.04 5.66
CA ASN A 78 -27.25 50.87 6.68
C ASN A 78 -28.02 52.17 6.87
#